data_5c06d80416fd67c9abb64377b18a4975
#
_entry.id   5c06d80416fd67c9abb64377b18a4975
#
_cell.length_a   1.000
_cell.length_b   1.000
_cell.length_c   1.000
_cell.angle_alpha   90.00
_cell.angle_beta   90.00
_cell.angle_gamma   90.00
#
_symmetry.space_group_name_H-M   'P 1'
#
loop_
_entity.id
_entity.type
_entity.pdbx_description
1 polymer ?
#
loop_
_entity_poly.entity_id
_entity_poly.type
_entity_poly.pdbx_seq_one_letter_code
_entity_poly.pdbx_strand_id
1 'polypeptide(L)'
;MDESKIQKAPQKPEEQEIDLIELAQKVWAERKMLYKVCGIAAVIGLIVGFSIPKEYSTEVTLAPESASKVNAGSMGALAAMAGINLGGSVGEDALSPELYPDIVKSTPFLLELFDVRVKDQKGKIDTTLYAYLDKYQRSSWMGAVMSAPFKALGWTLSLFKDKPEKKEGKIDPFHLTLDEAKVADALSKRILVTIDKKTGVTTLEVTMQDPLISASLTDTVMHCLQNYITNYRTNKARHDLAFTEKLYKEAKADYEKAQKKYATFADANQNVVLFCLLYTSDAADEAR
;
A
#
# COMPACT_ATOMS: atom_id res chain seq x y z
N MET A 1 -9.45 80.95 41.67
CA MET A 1 -9.57 79.60 42.18
C MET A 1 -10.03 78.81 41.03
N ASP A 2 -9.05 78.23 40.34
CA ASP A 2 -9.42 77.06 39.50
C ASP A 2 -8.10 76.42 39.04
N GLU A 3 -7.87 75.22 39.60
CA GLU A 3 -6.67 74.42 39.31
C GLU A 3 -6.84 73.67 38.00
N SER A 4 -5.97 74.02 37.08
CA SER A 4 -5.84 73.36 35.79
C SER A 4 -5.43 71.88 35.93
N LYS A 5 -6.33 71.01 35.57
CA LYS A 5 -6.05 69.57 35.33
C LYS A 5 -5.14 69.43 34.10
N ILE A 6 -3.87 69.17 34.35
CA ILE A 6 -2.90 68.76 33.31
C ILE A 6 -3.28 67.34 32.89
N GLN A 7 -3.84 67.23 31.71
CA GLN A 7 -4.12 65.96 31.03
C GLN A 7 -2.77 65.40 30.54
N LYS A 8 -2.31 64.32 31.16
CA LYS A 8 -1.13 63.58 30.78
C LYS A 8 -1.45 62.84 29.46
N ALA A 9 -0.82 63.25 28.37
CA ALA A 9 -0.94 62.59 27.05
C ALA A 9 -0.52 61.13 27.14
N PRO A 10 -1.13 60.24 26.37
CA PRO A 10 -0.76 58.83 26.34
C PRO A 10 0.65 58.72 25.68
N GLN A 11 1.57 58.16 26.44
CA GLN A 11 2.91 57.82 25.94
C GLN A 11 2.71 56.76 24.83
N LYS A 12 3.16 57.09 23.62
CA LYS A 12 3.39 56.10 22.55
C LYS A 12 4.29 54.99 23.08
N PRO A 13 4.00 53.71 22.77
CA PRO A 13 4.98 52.68 23.03
C PRO A 13 6.26 52.99 22.26
N GLU A 14 7.36 53.16 22.98
CA GLU A 14 8.68 53.28 22.41
C GLU A 14 8.91 52.01 21.58
N GLU A 15 9.06 52.18 20.27
CA GLU A 15 9.59 51.14 19.40
C GLU A 15 10.99 50.85 19.89
N GLN A 16 11.20 49.76 20.61
CA GLN A 16 12.51 49.28 21.03
C GLN A 16 13.26 48.88 19.77
N GLU A 17 14.05 49.78 19.23
CA GLU A 17 15.05 49.46 18.20
C GLU A 17 15.96 48.39 18.80
N ILE A 18 15.90 47.17 18.26
CA ILE A 18 16.79 46.08 18.70
C ILE A 18 18.20 46.40 18.20
N ASP A 19 19.01 46.99 19.07
CA ASP A 19 20.41 47.23 18.77
C ASP A 19 21.19 45.88 18.81
N LEU A 20 21.46 45.36 17.61
CA LEU A 20 22.20 44.10 17.44
C LEU A 20 23.60 44.15 18.06
N ILE A 21 24.20 45.34 18.17
CA ILE A 21 25.53 45.53 18.75
C ILE A 21 25.46 45.37 20.27
N GLU A 22 24.45 45.94 20.90
CA GLU A 22 24.24 45.83 22.35
C GLU A 22 23.89 44.35 22.71
N LEU A 23 23.10 43.70 21.89
CA LEU A 23 22.78 42.26 22.06
C LEU A 23 24.05 41.41 21.96
N ALA A 24 24.92 41.67 20.99
CA ALA A 24 26.19 40.94 20.81
C ALA A 24 27.13 41.17 22.00
N GLN A 25 27.23 42.40 22.52
CA GLN A 25 28.05 42.72 23.71
C GLN A 25 27.51 42.02 24.96
N LYS A 26 26.19 41.95 25.13
CA LYS A 26 25.55 41.28 26.25
C LYS A 26 25.77 39.75 26.22
N VAL A 27 25.68 39.13 25.04
CA VAL A 27 26.02 37.72 24.82
C VAL A 27 27.51 37.45 25.11
N TRP A 28 28.39 38.37 24.71
CA TRP A 28 29.83 38.21 24.99
C TRP A 28 30.19 38.43 26.47
N ALA A 29 29.48 39.29 27.17
CA ALA A 29 29.68 39.50 28.61
C ALA A 29 29.30 38.21 29.40
N GLU A 30 28.29 37.46 28.96
CA GLU A 30 27.85 36.24 29.61
C GLU A 30 28.44 34.94 28.96
N ARG A 31 29.61 35.07 28.31
CA ARG A 31 30.28 33.93 27.62
C ARG A 31 30.44 32.66 28.48
N LYS A 32 30.62 32.81 29.81
CA LYS A 32 30.76 31.68 30.73
C LYS A 32 29.45 30.85 30.83
N MET A 33 28.32 31.51 30.79
CA MET A 33 27.02 30.87 30.79
C MET A 33 26.76 30.21 29.42
N LEU A 34 27.11 30.88 28.34
CA LEU A 34 27.01 30.38 26.98
C LEU A 34 27.81 29.08 26.77
N TYR A 35 29.10 29.06 27.24
CA TYR A 35 29.92 27.86 27.15
C TYR A 35 29.38 26.69 27.98
N LYS A 36 28.77 26.94 29.14
CA LYS A 36 28.12 25.89 29.93
C LYS A 36 26.92 25.30 29.20
N VAL A 37 26.04 26.14 28.64
CA VAL A 37 24.84 25.71 27.90
C VAL A 37 25.24 24.97 26.61
N CYS A 38 26.17 25.52 25.83
CA CYS A 38 26.68 24.85 24.62
C CYS A 38 27.42 23.54 24.96
N GLY A 39 28.17 23.46 26.06
CA GLY A 39 28.80 22.24 26.50
C GLY A 39 27.82 21.16 26.87
N ILE A 40 26.78 21.50 27.63
CA ILE A 40 25.69 20.54 27.97
C ILE A 40 24.95 20.11 26.69
N ALA A 41 24.61 21.04 25.81
CA ALA A 41 23.94 20.73 24.55
C ALA A 41 24.79 19.82 23.64
N ALA A 42 26.12 20.06 23.58
CA ALA A 42 27.05 19.22 22.83
C ALA A 42 27.13 17.80 23.40
N VAL A 43 27.18 17.64 24.72
CA VAL A 43 27.18 16.33 25.38
C VAL A 43 25.88 15.59 25.10
N ILE A 44 24.74 16.25 25.24
CA ILE A 44 23.42 15.66 24.92
C ILE A 44 23.37 15.28 23.44
N GLY A 45 23.81 16.13 22.53
CA GLY A 45 23.86 15.86 21.10
C GLY A 45 24.72 14.63 20.74
N LEU A 46 25.88 14.48 21.39
CA LEU A 46 26.74 13.30 21.23
C LEU A 46 26.05 12.03 21.72
N ILE A 47 25.45 12.07 22.90
CA ILE A 47 24.73 10.93 23.47
C ILE A 47 23.58 10.51 22.52
N VAL A 48 22.81 11.47 22.00
CA VAL A 48 21.72 11.21 21.05
C VAL A 48 22.28 10.64 19.73
N GLY A 49 23.33 11.23 19.18
CA GLY A 49 23.93 10.78 17.91
C GLY A 49 24.46 9.34 17.96
N PHE A 50 25.12 8.95 19.06
CA PHE A 50 25.59 7.57 19.24
C PHE A 50 24.48 6.56 19.59
N SER A 51 23.31 7.05 19.95
CA SER A 51 22.18 6.21 20.37
C SER A 51 21.27 5.77 19.22
N ILE A 52 21.35 6.43 18.07
CA ILE A 52 20.56 6.08 16.90
C ILE A 52 21.11 4.80 16.29
N PRO A 53 20.33 3.70 16.23
CA PRO A 53 20.80 2.47 15.60
C PRO A 53 21.02 2.69 14.11
N LYS A 54 22.03 2.03 13.54
CA LYS A 54 22.26 2.02 12.10
C LYS A 54 21.16 1.24 11.42
N GLU A 55 20.68 1.77 10.29
CA GLU A 55 19.69 1.11 9.45
C GLU A 55 20.27 0.94 8.03
N TYR A 56 19.90 -0.16 7.39
CA TYR A 56 20.34 -0.54 6.05
C TYR A 56 19.10 -0.72 5.21
N SER A 57 19.03 -0.02 4.07
CA SER A 57 17.98 -0.21 3.09
C SER A 57 18.49 -1.02 1.90
N THR A 58 17.65 -1.91 1.41
CA THR A 58 17.84 -2.67 0.18
C THR A 58 16.69 -2.37 -0.75
N GLU A 59 17.02 -2.02 -1.99
CA GLU A 59 16.04 -1.69 -3.02
C GLU A 59 16.05 -2.72 -4.13
N VAL A 60 14.86 -3.10 -4.62
CA VAL A 60 14.65 -3.92 -5.81
C VAL A 60 13.63 -3.23 -6.70
N THR A 61 13.95 -3.19 -8.00
CA THR A 61 13.07 -2.61 -9.02
C THR A 61 12.38 -3.70 -9.82
N LEU A 62 11.05 -3.59 -9.95
CA LEU A 62 10.21 -4.46 -10.76
C LEU A 62 9.78 -3.69 -12.01
N ALA A 63 10.18 -4.17 -13.17
CA ALA A 63 9.68 -3.61 -14.42
C ALA A 63 8.23 -4.09 -14.64
N PRO A 64 7.30 -3.21 -15.00
CA PRO A 64 5.96 -3.63 -15.36
C PRO A 64 6.05 -4.47 -16.63
N GLU A 65 5.32 -5.59 -16.68
CA GLU A 65 4.98 -6.18 -17.96
C GLU A 65 4.21 -5.10 -18.75
N SER A 66 4.84 -4.51 -19.74
CA SER A 66 4.14 -3.70 -20.69
C SER A 66 3.11 -4.60 -21.35
N ALA A 67 1.84 -4.48 -20.92
CA ALA A 67 0.74 -4.96 -21.74
C ALA A 67 0.92 -4.25 -23.07
N SER A 68 1.55 -4.92 -24.04
CA SER A 68 1.60 -4.44 -25.40
C SER A 68 0.13 -4.18 -25.73
N LYS A 69 -0.19 -2.91 -25.95
CA LYS A 69 -1.48 -2.52 -26.51
C LYS A 69 -1.53 -3.25 -27.85
N VAL A 70 -2.03 -4.49 -27.80
CA VAL A 70 -2.41 -5.20 -29.02
C VAL A 70 -3.37 -4.24 -29.65
N ASN A 71 -2.95 -3.65 -30.77
CA ASN A 71 -3.80 -2.77 -31.54
C ASN A 71 -5.08 -3.56 -31.88
N ALA A 72 -6.07 -3.42 -31.04
CA ALA A 72 -7.40 -3.99 -31.21
C ALA A 72 -8.15 -3.39 -32.42
N GLY A 73 -7.44 -2.62 -33.26
CA GLY A 73 -8.01 -1.85 -34.33
C GLY A 73 -8.83 -2.67 -35.33
N SER A 74 -8.42 -3.87 -35.69
CA SER A 74 -9.20 -4.69 -36.62
C SER A 74 -10.04 -5.75 -35.94
N MET A 75 -9.56 -6.36 -34.87
CA MET A 75 -10.26 -7.42 -34.14
C MET A 75 -11.32 -6.85 -33.19
N GLY A 76 -11.08 -5.67 -32.60
CA GLY A 76 -12.05 -4.95 -31.80
C GLY A 76 -13.22 -4.41 -32.63
N ALA A 77 -12.97 -4.00 -33.86
CA ALA A 77 -14.04 -3.57 -34.79
C ALA A 77 -14.94 -4.74 -35.22
N LEU A 78 -14.38 -5.93 -35.47
CA LEU A 78 -15.15 -7.14 -35.80
C LEU A 78 -15.98 -7.62 -34.60
N ALA A 79 -15.44 -7.57 -33.40
CA ALA A 79 -16.16 -7.92 -32.18
C ALA A 79 -17.29 -6.92 -31.87
N ALA A 80 -17.07 -5.62 -32.10
CA ALA A 80 -18.10 -4.60 -31.94
C ALA A 80 -19.25 -4.79 -32.96
N MET A 81 -18.96 -5.20 -34.21
CA MET A 81 -19.98 -5.57 -35.21
C MET A 81 -20.77 -6.81 -34.78
N ALA A 82 -20.17 -7.74 -34.04
CA ALA A 82 -20.85 -8.91 -33.48
C ALA A 82 -21.63 -8.59 -32.19
N GLY A 83 -21.71 -7.31 -31.77
CA GLY A 83 -22.37 -6.91 -30.51
C GLY A 83 -21.62 -7.31 -29.26
N ILE A 84 -20.41 -7.85 -29.42
CA ILE A 84 -19.53 -8.23 -28.30
C ILE A 84 -18.66 -7.01 -28.01
N ASN A 85 -18.97 -6.31 -26.94
CA ASN A 85 -18.17 -5.20 -26.47
C ASN A 85 -16.86 -5.71 -25.85
N LEU A 86 -15.87 -6.06 -26.69
CA LEU A 86 -14.50 -6.34 -26.28
C LEU A 86 -13.71 -5.04 -26.00
N GLY A 87 -14.39 -3.90 -26.03
CA GLY A 87 -13.81 -2.59 -25.76
C GLY A 87 -13.57 -2.29 -24.27
N GLY A 88 -13.96 -3.19 -23.36
CA GLY A 88 -13.37 -3.26 -22.03
C GLY A 88 -11.97 -3.82 -22.23
N SER A 89 -10.97 -2.97 -22.08
CA SER A 89 -9.56 -3.26 -22.21
C SER A 89 -9.22 -4.67 -21.76
N VAL A 90 -8.91 -5.54 -22.72
CA VAL A 90 -8.21 -6.79 -22.46
C VAL A 90 -6.87 -6.39 -21.85
N GLY A 91 -6.83 -6.26 -20.51
CA GLY A 91 -5.64 -5.82 -19.79
C GLY A 91 -5.87 -4.77 -18.68
N GLU A 92 -6.97 -4.00 -18.67
CA GLU A 92 -7.23 -3.01 -17.60
C GLU A 92 -7.76 -3.65 -16.30
N ASP A 93 -8.17 -4.88 -16.36
CA ASP A 93 -8.58 -5.67 -15.19
C ASP A 93 -7.39 -6.39 -14.49
N ALA A 94 -6.18 -6.21 -15.00
CA ALA A 94 -4.99 -6.59 -14.28
C ALA A 94 -4.85 -5.66 -13.07
N LEU A 95 -4.52 -6.25 -11.91
CA LEU A 95 -4.26 -5.51 -10.68
C LEU A 95 -3.37 -4.33 -11.02
N SER A 96 -3.89 -3.11 -10.91
CA SER A 96 -3.13 -1.91 -11.25
C SER A 96 -1.90 -1.86 -10.35
N PRO A 97 -0.70 -1.57 -10.88
CA PRO A 97 0.48 -1.39 -10.05
C PRO A 97 0.26 -0.40 -8.91
N GLU A 98 -0.61 0.57 -9.09
CA GLU A 98 -0.95 1.57 -8.06
C GLU A 98 -1.47 0.96 -6.75
N LEU A 99 -1.97 -0.27 -6.78
CA LEU A 99 -2.44 -0.99 -5.59
C LEU A 99 -1.34 -1.74 -4.85
N TYR A 100 -0.14 -1.88 -5.42
CA TYR A 100 0.94 -2.65 -4.77
C TYR A 100 1.35 -2.11 -3.40
N PRO A 101 1.44 -0.79 -3.19
CA PRO A 101 1.72 -0.24 -1.85
C PRO A 101 0.67 -0.63 -0.81
N ASP A 102 -0.61 -0.66 -1.21
CA ASP A 102 -1.70 -1.01 -0.30
C ASP A 102 -1.73 -2.51 0.00
N ILE A 103 -1.43 -3.34 -1.00
CA ILE A 103 -1.31 -4.80 -0.82
C ILE A 103 -0.23 -5.12 0.20
N VAL A 104 0.96 -4.55 0.04
CA VAL A 104 2.11 -4.82 0.92
C VAL A 104 1.85 -4.33 2.35
N LYS A 105 1.07 -3.27 2.53
CA LYS A 105 0.65 -2.76 3.85
C LYS A 105 -0.54 -3.50 4.44
N SER A 106 -1.19 -4.37 3.68
CA SER A 106 -2.35 -5.10 4.17
C SER A 106 -1.97 -6.09 5.28
N THR A 107 -2.84 -6.21 6.28
CA THR A 107 -2.61 -7.13 7.41
C THR A 107 -2.33 -8.57 6.98
N PRO A 108 -3.09 -9.18 6.05
CA PRO A 108 -2.83 -10.55 5.63
C PRO A 108 -1.42 -10.73 5.03
N PHE A 109 -0.98 -9.77 4.22
CA PHE A 109 0.35 -9.80 3.61
C PHE A 109 1.47 -9.70 4.66
N LEU A 110 1.33 -8.79 5.64
CA LEU A 110 2.30 -8.62 6.71
C LEU A 110 2.38 -9.84 7.62
N LEU A 111 1.26 -10.51 7.88
CA LEU A 111 1.22 -11.72 8.69
C LEU A 111 1.90 -12.92 8.02
N GLU A 112 1.81 -13.02 6.69
CA GLU A 112 2.52 -14.04 5.91
C GLU A 112 4.04 -13.90 6.07
N LEU A 113 4.54 -12.67 6.23
CA LEU A 113 5.96 -12.40 6.45
C LEU A 113 6.43 -12.75 7.86
N PHE A 114 5.55 -12.86 8.85
CA PHE A 114 5.95 -13.13 10.24
C PHE A 114 6.65 -14.47 10.42
N ASP A 115 6.27 -15.48 9.66
CA ASP A 115 6.84 -16.82 9.71
C ASP A 115 8.16 -16.97 8.93
N VAL A 116 8.56 -15.92 8.21
CA VAL A 116 9.80 -15.92 7.43
C VAL A 116 11.01 -16.01 8.36
N ARG A 117 11.89 -16.97 8.10
CA ARG A 117 13.14 -17.11 8.84
C ARG A 117 14.17 -16.09 8.38
N VAL A 118 14.74 -15.38 9.35
CA VAL A 118 15.77 -14.36 9.13
C VAL A 118 17.05 -14.73 9.90
N LYS A 119 18.18 -14.49 9.25
CA LYS A 119 19.51 -14.74 9.81
C LYS A 119 20.32 -13.46 9.81
N ASP A 120 20.96 -13.16 10.95
CA ASP A 120 21.91 -12.07 11.08
C ASP A 120 23.23 -12.39 10.35
N GLN A 121 23.88 -11.36 9.80
CA GLN A 121 25.19 -11.46 9.16
C GLN A 121 26.25 -12.13 10.06
N LYS A 122 26.14 -11.99 11.36
CA LYS A 122 27.06 -12.58 12.36
C LYS A 122 26.72 -14.02 12.72
N GLY A 123 25.65 -14.58 12.20
CA GLY A 123 25.20 -15.95 12.50
C GLY A 123 24.69 -16.17 13.93
N LYS A 124 24.46 -15.09 14.69
CA LYS A 124 24.02 -15.18 16.10
C LYS A 124 22.51 -15.28 16.24
N ILE A 125 21.76 -14.83 15.25
CA ILE A 125 20.30 -14.79 15.26
C ILE A 125 19.82 -15.63 14.08
N ASP A 126 19.06 -16.70 14.36
CA ASP A 126 18.30 -17.49 13.40
C ASP A 126 16.91 -17.66 13.99
N THR A 127 15.97 -16.84 13.56
CA THR A 127 14.64 -16.78 14.15
C THR A 127 13.61 -16.34 13.12
N THR A 128 12.33 -16.33 13.49
CA THR A 128 11.27 -15.78 12.67
C THR A 128 11.33 -14.24 12.64
N LEU A 129 10.87 -13.64 11.57
CA LEU A 129 10.83 -12.18 11.42
C LEU A 129 10.04 -11.52 12.58
N TYR A 130 8.93 -12.13 12.99
CA TYR A 130 8.18 -11.68 14.16
C TYR A 130 9.04 -11.60 15.41
N ALA A 131 9.74 -12.68 15.76
CA ALA A 131 10.59 -12.72 16.95
C ALA A 131 11.79 -11.78 16.84
N TYR A 132 12.29 -11.54 15.63
CA TYR A 132 13.34 -10.56 15.39
C TYR A 132 12.85 -9.12 15.66
N LEU A 133 11.68 -8.77 15.16
CA LEU A 133 11.10 -7.43 15.35
C LEU A 133 10.68 -7.18 16.81
N ASP A 134 10.15 -8.22 17.50
CA ASP A 134 9.68 -8.11 18.89
C ASP A 134 10.85 -8.02 19.89
N LYS A 135 11.92 -8.82 19.71
CA LYS A 135 12.95 -9.01 20.74
C LYS A 135 14.33 -8.45 20.40
N TYR A 136 14.73 -8.50 19.13
CA TYR A 136 16.13 -8.22 18.73
C TYR A 136 16.33 -6.83 18.16
N GLN A 137 15.27 -6.14 17.82
CA GLN A 137 15.35 -4.81 17.28
C GLN A 137 15.65 -3.78 18.35
N ARG A 138 16.72 -3.02 18.16
CA ARG A 138 17.07 -1.92 19.05
C ARG A 138 16.13 -0.75 18.82
N SER A 139 15.26 -0.47 19.77
CA SER A 139 14.52 0.78 19.79
C SER A 139 15.47 1.93 20.17
N SER A 140 15.31 3.10 19.55
CA SER A 140 16.01 4.30 19.99
C SER A 140 15.69 4.56 21.48
N TRP A 141 16.74 4.65 22.32
CA TRP A 141 16.55 4.90 23.76
C TRP A 141 15.76 6.19 24.02
N MET A 142 15.84 7.15 23.09
CA MET A 142 15.08 8.39 23.17
C MET A 142 13.57 8.15 23.12
N GLY A 143 13.12 7.18 22.30
CA GLY A 143 11.74 6.70 22.32
C GLY A 143 11.40 6.02 23.66
N ALA A 144 12.36 5.32 24.25
CA ALA A 144 12.18 4.71 25.58
C ALA A 144 12.10 5.76 26.69
N VAL A 145 12.94 6.79 26.67
CA VAL A 145 12.92 7.90 27.64
C VAL A 145 11.66 8.73 27.50
N MET A 146 11.24 9.06 26.27
CA MET A 146 10.02 9.84 26.02
C MET A 146 8.75 9.03 26.35
N SER A 147 8.79 7.71 26.25
CA SER A 147 7.70 6.81 26.66
C SER A 147 7.77 6.39 28.14
N ALA A 148 8.90 6.65 28.84
CA ALA A 148 9.09 6.26 30.22
C ALA A 148 7.98 6.75 31.18
N PRO A 149 7.53 8.03 31.14
CA PRO A 149 6.46 8.50 32.00
C PRO A 149 5.13 7.80 31.70
N PHE A 150 4.86 7.49 30.42
CA PHE A 150 3.66 6.75 30.01
C PHE A 150 3.75 5.26 30.34
N LYS A 151 4.94 4.67 30.27
CA LYS A 151 5.18 3.28 30.69
C LYS A 151 5.05 3.12 32.21
N ALA A 152 5.49 4.11 33.02
CA ALA A 152 5.32 4.11 34.45
C ALA A 152 3.83 4.17 34.84
N LEU A 153 3.03 4.99 34.16
CA LEU A 153 1.57 5.01 34.31
C LEU A 153 0.92 3.70 33.83
N GLY A 154 1.40 3.14 32.74
CA GLY A 154 0.93 1.83 32.22
C GLY A 154 1.29 0.67 33.14
N TRP A 155 2.45 0.70 33.83
CA TRP A 155 2.86 -0.30 34.80
C TRP A 155 1.94 -0.35 36.03
N THR A 156 1.52 0.80 36.55
CA THR A 156 0.54 0.86 37.62
C THR A 156 -0.83 0.32 37.23
N LEU A 157 -1.24 0.54 36.00
CA LEU A 157 -2.49 -0.01 35.45
C LEU A 157 -2.37 -1.51 35.11
N SER A 158 -1.19 -2.01 34.75
CA SER A 158 -0.95 -3.43 34.43
C SER A 158 -0.96 -4.33 35.66
N LEU A 159 -0.79 -3.77 36.85
CA LEU A 159 -0.95 -4.51 38.13
C LEU A 159 -2.42 -4.92 38.38
N PHE A 160 -3.37 -4.27 37.71
CA PHE A 160 -4.81 -4.56 37.79
C PHE A 160 -5.37 -5.28 36.56
N LYS A 161 -4.55 -5.60 35.56
CA LYS A 161 -4.96 -6.32 34.37
C LYS A 161 -4.29 -7.67 34.32
N ASP A 162 -5.09 -8.73 34.29
CA ASP A 162 -4.62 -10.08 34.03
C ASP A 162 -3.80 -10.10 32.71
N LYS A 163 -2.63 -10.72 32.79
CA LYS A 163 -1.77 -10.88 31.60
C LYS A 163 -2.53 -11.74 30.60
N PRO A 164 -2.77 -11.26 29.37
CA PRO A 164 -3.31 -12.14 28.35
C PRO A 164 -2.31 -13.29 28.14
N GLU A 165 -2.79 -14.51 28.25
CA GLU A 165 -2.03 -15.71 27.97
C GLU A 165 -1.47 -15.62 26.56
N LYS A 166 -0.14 -15.75 26.42
CA LYS A 166 0.51 -15.96 25.13
C LYS A 166 0.01 -17.30 24.60
N LYS A 167 -0.99 -17.27 23.76
CA LYS A 167 -1.35 -18.42 22.93
C LYS A 167 -0.24 -18.61 21.90
N GLU A 168 0.63 -19.59 22.14
CA GLU A 168 1.50 -20.16 21.11
C GLU A 168 0.60 -20.93 20.13
N GLY A 169 0.03 -20.23 19.16
CA GLY A 169 -0.82 -20.77 18.13
C GLY A 169 -0.65 -19.97 16.84
N LYS A 170 -1.09 -20.53 15.73
CA LYS A 170 -1.14 -19.79 14.44
C LYS A 170 -1.81 -18.45 14.67
N ILE A 171 -1.15 -17.39 14.20
CA ILE A 171 -1.64 -16.02 14.28
C ILE A 171 -2.96 -15.95 13.53
N ASP A 172 -4.03 -15.53 14.21
CA ASP A 172 -5.34 -15.37 13.59
C ASP A 172 -5.44 -13.97 12.96
N PRO A 173 -5.59 -13.85 11.64
CA PRO A 173 -5.70 -12.57 10.95
C PRO A 173 -6.86 -11.70 11.43
N PHE A 174 -7.89 -12.31 12.03
CA PHE A 174 -9.08 -11.61 12.52
C PHE A 174 -8.95 -11.16 13.98
N HIS A 175 -8.03 -11.76 14.75
CA HIS A 175 -7.86 -11.50 16.17
C HIS A 175 -6.38 -11.34 16.53
N LEU A 176 -5.78 -10.21 16.10
CA LEU A 176 -4.42 -9.87 16.47
C LEU A 176 -4.33 -9.41 17.93
N THR A 177 -3.32 -9.89 18.61
CA THR A 177 -2.91 -9.33 19.91
C THR A 177 -2.31 -7.93 19.72
N LEU A 178 -2.29 -7.13 20.79
CA LEU A 178 -1.69 -5.79 20.75
C LEU A 178 -0.21 -5.80 20.35
N ASP A 179 0.53 -6.86 20.69
CA ASP A 179 1.95 -6.95 20.37
C ASP A 179 2.13 -7.34 18.89
N GLU A 180 1.32 -8.26 18.35
CA GLU A 180 1.29 -8.60 16.93
C GLU A 180 0.91 -7.37 16.06
N ALA A 181 -0.09 -6.60 16.50
CA ALA A 181 -0.49 -5.39 15.81
C ALA A 181 0.63 -4.33 15.78
N LYS A 182 1.38 -4.18 16.87
CA LYS A 182 2.54 -3.27 16.93
C LYS A 182 3.67 -3.73 16.00
N VAL A 183 3.93 -5.04 15.95
CA VAL A 183 4.95 -5.61 15.07
C VAL A 183 4.54 -5.44 13.62
N ALA A 184 3.26 -5.65 13.27
CA ALA A 184 2.74 -5.41 11.93
C ALA A 184 2.87 -3.93 11.52
N ASP A 185 2.51 -3.00 12.40
CA ASP A 185 2.67 -1.56 12.15
C ASP A 185 4.15 -1.17 11.99
N ALA A 186 5.03 -1.73 12.82
CA ALA A 186 6.47 -1.50 12.70
C ALA A 186 7.04 -2.05 11.38
N LEU A 187 6.57 -3.22 10.93
CA LEU A 187 6.97 -3.83 9.67
C LEU A 187 6.45 -3.02 8.46
N SER A 188 5.19 -2.58 8.51
CA SER A 188 4.58 -1.79 7.43
C SER A 188 5.31 -0.47 7.16
N LYS A 189 5.90 0.13 8.20
CA LYS A 189 6.71 1.36 8.10
C LYS A 189 8.10 1.13 7.51
N ARG A 190 8.58 -0.11 7.52
CA ARG A 190 9.92 -0.49 7.04
C ARG A 190 9.92 -1.00 5.62
N ILE A 191 8.75 -1.32 5.08
CA ILE A 191 8.57 -1.73 3.70
C ILE A 191 7.92 -0.57 2.96
N LEU A 192 8.65 -0.01 2.00
CA LEU A 192 8.18 1.07 1.15
C LEU A 192 8.09 0.59 -0.29
N VAL A 193 6.92 0.73 -0.88
CA VAL A 193 6.71 0.46 -2.31
C VAL A 193 6.37 1.79 -2.99
N THR A 194 7.16 2.16 -3.98
CA THR A 194 6.96 3.37 -4.78
C THR A 194 6.82 3.01 -6.25
N ILE A 195 6.00 3.78 -6.96
CA ILE A 195 5.74 3.55 -8.37
C ILE A 195 6.02 4.83 -9.13
N ASP A 196 6.88 4.74 -10.12
CA ASP A 196 7.09 5.84 -11.05
C ASP A 196 5.92 5.88 -12.04
N LYS A 197 5.10 6.91 -11.94
CA LYS A 197 3.91 7.12 -12.80
C LYS A 197 4.24 7.29 -14.27
N LYS A 198 5.49 7.63 -14.62
CA LYS A 198 5.90 7.83 -16.02
C LYS A 198 6.34 6.53 -16.67
N THR A 199 7.11 5.72 -15.94
CA THR A 199 7.70 4.47 -16.44
C THR A 199 6.90 3.24 -16.03
N GLY A 200 6.06 3.34 -15.00
CA GLY A 200 5.36 2.21 -14.40
C GLY A 200 6.28 1.30 -13.58
N VAL A 201 7.55 1.66 -13.44
CA VAL A 201 8.52 0.89 -12.65
C VAL A 201 8.15 0.95 -11.18
N THR A 202 8.07 -0.20 -10.55
CA THR A 202 7.81 -0.33 -9.11
C THR A 202 9.11 -0.57 -8.38
N THR A 203 9.43 0.28 -7.41
CA THR A 203 10.59 0.13 -6.53
C THR A 203 10.11 -0.34 -5.16
N LEU A 204 10.64 -1.46 -4.70
CA LEU A 204 10.44 -2.00 -3.36
C LEU A 204 11.69 -1.73 -2.53
N GLU A 205 11.54 -1.03 -1.43
CA GLU A 205 12.60 -0.73 -0.46
C GLU A 205 12.25 -1.35 0.89
N VAL A 206 13.20 -2.05 1.49
CA VAL A 206 13.07 -2.61 2.84
C VAL A 206 14.22 -2.14 3.70
N THR A 207 13.89 -1.53 4.84
CA THR A 207 14.86 -0.98 5.78
C THR A 207 14.93 -1.80 7.06
N MET A 208 16.12 -2.38 7.37
CA MET A 208 16.36 -3.17 8.58
C MET A 208 17.66 -2.78 9.27
N GLN A 209 17.87 -3.21 10.53
CA GLN A 209 19.08 -2.92 11.30
C GLN A 209 20.27 -3.84 10.94
N ASP A 210 20.02 -4.93 10.20
CA ASP A 210 21.04 -5.83 9.69
C ASP A 210 20.98 -5.91 8.16
N PRO A 211 22.13 -5.77 7.46
CA PRO A 211 22.15 -5.74 6.00
C PRO A 211 21.74 -7.06 5.36
N LEU A 212 22.06 -8.20 5.96
CA LEU A 212 21.67 -9.51 5.43
C LEU A 212 20.15 -9.72 5.57
N ILE A 213 19.59 -9.31 6.72
CA ILE A 213 18.16 -9.38 6.94
C ILE A 213 17.41 -8.43 5.99
N SER A 214 17.94 -7.22 5.78
CA SER A 214 17.36 -6.29 4.80
C SER A 214 17.31 -6.92 3.40
N ALA A 215 18.42 -7.49 2.91
CA ALA A 215 18.48 -8.08 1.59
C ALA A 215 17.58 -9.32 1.45
N SER A 216 17.64 -10.27 2.40
CA SER A 216 16.83 -11.48 2.35
C SER A 216 15.33 -11.20 2.47
N LEU A 217 14.96 -10.22 3.30
CA LEU A 217 13.56 -9.82 3.45
C LEU A 217 13.06 -9.11 2.20
N THR A 218 13.86 -8.25 1.56
CA THR A 218 13.51 -7.60 0.30
C THR A 218 13.18 -8.63 -0.78
N ASP A 219 14.03 -9.65 -0.93
CA ASP A 219 13.83 -10.75 -1.87
C ASP A 219 12.54 -11.53 -1.54
N THR A 220 12.32 -11.85 -0.27
CA THR A 220 11.11 -12.55 0.17
C THR A 220 9.84 -11.73 -0.10
N VAL A 221 9.84 -10.44 0.25
CA VAL A 221 8.70 -9.54 0.01
C VAL A 221 8.41 -9.42 -1.48
N MET A 222 9.46 -9.33 -2.32
CA MET A 222 9.33 -9.32 -3.77
C MET A 222 8.64 -10.59 -4.28
N HIS A 223 9.11 -11.76 -3.85
CA HIS A 223 8.51 -13.03 -4.24
C HIS A 223 7.07 -13.20 -3.74
N CYS A 224 6.76 -12.83 -2.50
CA CYS A 224 5.40 -12.84 -1.97
C CYS A 224 4.48 -11.91 -2.79
N LEU A 225 4.94 -10.71 -3.13
CA LEU A 225 4.16 -9.77 -3.96
C LEU A 225 3.93 -10.33 -5.37
N GLN A 226 4.94 -10.89 -6.01
CA GLN A 226 4.82 -11.52 -7.34
C GLN A 226 3.82 -12.68 -7.31
N ASN A 227 3.90 -13.55 -6.29
CA ASN A 227 2.97 -14.66 -6.11
C ASN A 227 1.54 -14.16 -5.89
N TYR A 228 1.36 -13.14 -5.07
CA TYR A 228 0.05 -12.54 -4.82
C TYR A 228 -0.57 -12.01 -6.12
N ILE A 229 0.19 -11.24 -6.91
CA ILE A 229 -0.25 -10.69 -8.19
C ILE A 229 -0.60 -11.82 -9.17
N THR A 230 0.27 -12.81 -9.29
CA THR A 230 0.08 -13.95 -10.20
C THR A 230 -1.16 -14.77 -9.83
N ASN A 231 -1.34 -15.06 -8.55
CA ASN A 231 -2.49 -15.79 -8.05
C ASN A 231 -3.80 -15.01 -8.27
N TYR A 232 -3.80 -13.72 -8.02
CA TYR A 232 -4.96 -12.87 -8.26
C TYR A 232 -5.35 -12.88 -9.74
N ARG A 233 -4.39 -12.62 -10.65
CA ARG A 233 -4.62 -12.64 -12.11
C ARG A 233 -5.11 -14.00 -12.60
N THR A 234 -4.48 -15.08 -12.13
CA THR A 234 -4.84 -16.43 -12.54
C THR A 234 -6.24 -16.81 -12.05
N ASN A 235 -6.58 -16.49 -10.81
CA ASN A 235 -7.91 -16.77 -10.28
C ASN A 235 -8.99 -15.98 -11.03
N LYS A 236 -8.75 -14.70 -11.31
CA LYS A 236 -9.66 -13.90 -12.11
C LYS A 236 -9.85 -14.49 -13.51
N ALA A 237 -8.76 -14.79 -14.22
CA ALA A 237 -8.80 -15.36 -15.55
C ALA A 237 -9.59 -16.71 -15.58
N ARG A 238 -9.45 -17.53 -14.55
CA ARG A 238 -10.22 -18.78 -14.41
C ARG A 238 -11.71 -18.53 -14.23
N HIS A 239 -12.09 -17.52 -13.43
CA HIS A 239 -13.49 -17.14 -13.26
C HIS A 239 -14.10 -16.62 -14.57
N ASP A 240 -13.37 -15.76 -15.27
CA ASP A 240 -13.81 -15.17 -16.54
C ASP A 240 -13.94 -16.26 -17.61
N LEU A 241 -13.01 -17.22 -17.66
CA LEU A 241 -13.09 -18.38 -18.55
C LEU A 241 -14.34 -19.22 -18.24
N ALA A 242 -14.55 -19.58 -17.00
CA ALA A 242 -15.71 -20.39 -16.60
C ALA A 242 -17.04 -19.70 -16.92
N PHE A 243 -17.11 -18.38 -16.72
CA PHE A 243 -18.27 -17.58 -17.07
C PHE A 243 -18.50 -17.57 -18.60
N THR A 244 -17.45 -17.31 -19.37
CA THR A 244 -17.52 -17.27 -20.84
C THR A 244 -17.89 -18.63 -21.43
N GLU A 245 -17.35 -19.73 -20.91
CA GLU A 245 -17.72 -21.09 -21.31
C GLU A 245 -19.20 -21.39 -21.04
N LYS A 246 -19.72 -20.92 -19.91
CA LYS A 246 -21.13 -21.07 -19.59
C LYS A 246 -22.01 -20.34 -20.61
N LEU A 247 -21.69 -19.04 -20.88
CA LEU A 247 -22.43 -18.26 -21.89
C LEU A 247 -22.35 -18.87 -23.27
N TYR A 248 -21.18 -19.38 -23.67
CA TYR A 248 -21.02 -20.07 -24.94
C TYR A 248 -21.92 -21.33 -25.05
N LYS A 249 -21.96 -22.16 -24.00
CA LYS A 249 -22.82 -23.35 -23.95
C LYS A 249 -24.30 -22.98 -24.05
N GLU A 250 -24.74 -21.94 -23.34
CA GLU A 250 -26.12 -21.44 -23.38
C GLU A 250 -26.47 -20.91 -24.78
N ALA A 251 -25.63 -20.05 -25.34
CA ALA A 251 -25.84 -19.51 -26.70
C ALA A 251 -25.86 -20.62 -27.77
N LYS A 252 -24.96 -21.60 -27.65
CA LYS A 252 -24.94 -22.76 -28.56
C LYS A 252 -26.22 -23.59 -28.46
N ALA A 253 -26.70 -23.83 -27.25
CA ALA A 253 -27.94 -24.58 -27.04
C ALA A 253 -29.16 -23.85 -27.60
N ASP A 254 -29.21 -22.54 -27.47
CA ASP A 254 -30.28 -21.72 -28.01
C ASP A 254 -30.22 -21.64 -29.54
N TYR A 255 -29.00 -21.52 -30.11
CA TYR A 255 -28.81 -21.61 -31.56
C TYR A 255 -29.28 -22.98 -32.10
N GLU A 256 -28.87 -24.09 -31.49
CA GLU A 256 -29.31 -25.43 -31.90
C GLU A 256 -30.83 -25.61 -31.82
N LYS A 257 -31.48 -25.06 -30.78
CA LYS A 257 -32.96 -25.05 -30.67
C LYS A 257 -33.60 -24.23 -31.79
N ALA A 258 -33.07 -23.05 -32.08
CA ALA A 258 -33.57 -22.21 -33.15
C ALA A 258 -33.39 -22.88 -34.51
N GLN A 259 -32.23 -23.50 -34.75
CA GLN A 259 -31.93 -24.27 -35.96
C GLN A 259 -32.90 -25.45 -36.16
N LYS A 260 -33.16 -26.21 -35.09
CA LYS A 260 -34.16 -27.33 -35.15
C LYS A 260 -35.56 -26.82 -35.44
N LYS A 261 -35.97 -25.73 -34.79
CA LYS A 261 -37.29 -25.11 -35.09
C LYS A 261 -37.39 -24.65 -36.54
N TYR A 262 -36.32 -24.02 -37.05
CA TYR A 262 -36.27 -23.62 -38.45
C TYR A 262 -36.33 -24.82 -39.39
N ALA A 263 -35.57 -25.88 -39.16
CA ALA A 263 -35.60 -27.10 -39.97
C ALA A 263 -36.97 -27.74 -39.98
N THR A 264 -37.61 -27.89 -38.82
CA THR A 264 -38.99 -28.48 -38.75
C THR A 264 -40.03 -27.60 -39.46
N PHE A 265 -39.88 -26.26 -39.37
CA PHE A 265 -40.76 -25.34 -40.11
C PHE A 265 -40.53 -25.44 -41.61
N ALA A 266 -39.28 -25.49 -42.09
CA ALA A 266 -38.95 -25.64 -43.50
C ALA A 266 -39.44 -26.99 -44.06
N ASP A 267 -39.28 -28.08 -43.34
CA ASP A 267 -39.76 -29.39 -43.73
C ASP A 267 -41.32 -29.45 -43.87
N ALA A 268 -42.01 -28.83 -42.90
CA ALA A 268 -43.47 -28.76 -42.90
C ALA A 268 -44.05 -27.84 -44.01
N ASN A 269 -43.29 -26.90 -44.47
CA ASN A 269 -43.76 -25.85 -45.42
C ASN A 269 -42.96 -25.81 -46.73
N GLN A 270 -42.47 -26.95 -47.23
CA GLN A 270 -41.61 -27.03 -48.42
C GLN A 270 -42.19 -26.35 -49.66
N ASN A 271 -43.50 -26.16 -49.76
CA ASN A 271 -44.15 -25.48 -50.90
C ASN A 271 -44.53 -24.02 -50.65
N VAL A 272 -44.45 -23.52 -49.42
CA VAL A 272 -44.94 -22.16 -49.05
C VAL A 272 -43.77 -21.15 -48.86
N VAL A 273 -42.59 -21.64 -48.54
CA VAL A 273 -41.48 -20.81 -48.07
C VAL A 273 -40.87 -19.92 -49.15
N LEU A 274 -40.89 -20.34 -50.43
CA LEU A 274 -40.25 -19.57 -51.47
C LEU A 274 -41.11 -18.38 -51.93
N PHE A 275 -42.43 -18.49 -51.91
CA PHE A 275 -43.32 -17.42 -52.41
C PHE A 275 -43.75 -16.42 -51.33
N CYS A 276 -44.04 -16.90 -50.09
CA CYS A 276 -44.59 -16.05 -49.04
C CYS A 276 -43.55 -15.18 -48.36
N LEU A 277 -42.34 -15.71 -48.13
CA LEU A 277 -41.24 -14.95 -47.52
C LEU A 277 -40.63 -13.91 -48.47
N LEU A 278 -40.54 -14.20 -49.79
CA LEU A 278 -40.13 -13.23 -50.78
C LEU A 278 -41.16 -12.09 -50.88
N TYR A 279 -42.45 -12.39 -50.83
CA TYR A 279 -43.50 -11.38 -50.91
C TYR A 279 -43.60 -10.49 -49.68
N THR A 280 -43.33 -11.03 -48.47
CA THR A 280 -43.31 -10.23 -47.24
C THR A 280 -42.05 -9.38 -47.09
N SER A 281 -40.89 -9.81 -47.60
CA SER A 281 -39.69 -9.02 -47.59
C SER A 281 -39.75 -7.85 -48.61
N ASP A 282 -40.35 -8.09 -49.78
CA ASP A 282 -40.56 -7.05 -50.82
C ASP A 282 -41.57 -5.99 -50.33
N ALA A 283 -42.66 -6.40 -49.66
CA ALA A 283 -43.66 -5.51 -49.09
C ALA A 283 -43.11 -4.67 -47.89
N ALA A 284 -42.13 -5.19 -47.17
CA ALA A 284 -41.46 -4.48 -46.08
C ALA A 284 -40.43 -3.45 -46.58
N ASP A 285 -39.82 -3.69 -47.76
CA ASP A 285 -38.90 -2.75 -48.39
C ASP A 285 -39.64 -1.61 -49.12
N GLU A 286 -40.86 -1.88 -49.68
CA GLU A 286 -41.69 -0.86 -50.33
C GLU A 286 -42.38 0.10 -49.30
N ALA A 287 -42.47 -0.29 -48.05
CA ALA A 287 -43.06 0.50 -46.94
C ALA A 287 -42.03 1.38 -46.19
N ARG A 288 -40.78 1.42 -46.63
CA ARG A 288 -39.68 2.18 -46.02
C ARG A 288 -39.24 3.32 -46.91
#